data_b5cf7e030db37271cc773c458cdd6464
#
_entry.id   b5cf7e030db37271cc773c458cdd6464
#
_cell.length_a   1.000
_cell.length_b   1.000
_cell.length_c   1.000
_cell.angle_alpha   90.00
_cell.angle_beta   90.00
_cell.angle_gamma   90.00
#
_symmetry.space_group_name_H-M   'P 1'
#
loop_
_entity.id
_entity.type
_entity.pdbx_description
1 polymer ?
#
loop_
_entity_poly.entity_id
_entity_poly.type
_entity_poly.pdbx_seq_one_letter_code
_entity_poly.pdbx_strand_id
1 'polypeptide(L)'
;TYYKKRMKAIVDCNSFYCSCERLFKPHLDDKPVVVLSNNDGCIISRSDEAKILGVEMAGPYFKAKPLIEKYGVATFSSNYNLYGDLSWRVMETLRVLVGRENVEVYSVDEAFLNLDEFAETDLQKAGLKIRATVEEWTGIKVSVGVAPTKVLSKVSNHLAKKNKLATQCVVVLDTKEKIAT
;
A
#
# COMPACT_ATOMS: atom_id res chain seq x y z
N THR A 1 -7.13 34.99 13.18
CA THR A 1 -7.36 34.02 12.09
C THR A 1 -6.86 32.65 12.57
N TYR A 2 -7.78 31.78 12.95
CA TYR A 2 -7.44 30.40 13.30
C TYR A 2 -6.90 29.73 12.03
N TYR A 3 -5.60 29.46 11.99
CA TYR A 3 -5.00 28.60 10.95
C TYR A 3 -5.55 27.18 11.17
N LYS A 4 -6.51 26.77 10.34
CA LYS A 4 -7.02 25.40 10.35
C LYS A 4 -5.85 24.47 9.97
N LYS A 5 -5.50 23.57 10.87
CA LYS A 5 -4.42 22.59 10.65
C LYS A 5 -4.80 21.76 9.41
N ARG A 6 -3.90 21.70 8.43
CA ARG A 6 -4.09 20.89 7.23
C ARG A 6 -3.37 19.56 7.39
N MET A 7 -4.07 18.48 7.13
CA MET A 7 -3.49 17.14 7.16
C MET A 7 -3.89 16.35 5.92
N LYS A 8 -2.93 15.68 5.34
CA LYS A 8 -3.08 14.79 4.20
C LYS A 8 -2.61 13.40 4.59
N ALA A 9 -3.17 12.39 3.96
CA ALA A 9 -2.66 11.04 4.05
C ALA A 9 -2.48 10.45 2.67
N ILE A 10 -1.54 9.53 2.54
CA ILE A 10 -1.50 8.59 1.43
C ILE A 10 -1.81 7.20 1.98
N VAL A 11 -2.66 6.47 1.27
CA VAL A 11 -2.93 5.06 1.50
C VAL A 11 -2.40 4.29 0.30
N ASP A 12 -1.57 3.31 0.56
CA ASP A 12 -0.85 2.54 -0.45
C ASP A 12 -1.05 1.04 -0.17
N CYS A 13 -1.55 0.31 -1.15
CA CYS A 13 -1.75 -1.12 -1.04
C CYS A 13 -0.42 -1.86 -1.13
N ASN A 14 -0.08 -2.63 -0.11
CA ASN A 14 1.20 -3.32 -0.02
C ASN A 14 1.30 -4.44 -1.06
N SER A 15 2.32 -4.38 -1.94
CA SER A 15 2.54 -5.38 -3.01
C SER A 15 1.22 -5.74 -3.70
N PHE A 16 0.54 -4.75 -4.25
CA PHE A 16 -0.90 -4.81 -4.57
C PHE A 16 -1.28 -6.01 -5.44
N TYR A 17 -0.61 -6.23 -6.55
CA TYR A 17 -0.99 -7.33 -7.45
C TYR A 17 -0.74 -8.70 -6.81
N CYS A 18 0.36 -8.84 -6.07
CA CYS A 18 0.62 -10.06 -5.29
C CYS A 18 -0.45 -10.27 -4.22
N SER A 19 -0.88 -9.22 -3.54
CA SER A 19 -1.94 -9.28 -2.53
C SER A 19 -3.29 -9.68 -3.13
N CYS A 20 -3.61 -9.20 -4.33
CA CYS A 20 -4.82 -9.60 -5.06
C CYS A 20 -4.82 -11.10 -5.38
N GLU A 21 -3.70 -11.64 -5.85
CA GLU A 21 -3.56 -13.06 -6.17
C GLU A 21 -3.62 -13.95 -4.91
N ARG A 22 -2.98 -13.52 -3.83
CA ARG A 22 -3.01 -14.24 -2.54
C ARG A 22 -4.39 -14.33 -1.93
N LEU A 23 -5.24 -13.31 -2.14
CA LEU A 23 -6.59 -13.27 -1.57
C LEU A 23 -7.42 -14.52 -1.92
N PHE A 24 -7.22 -15.08 -3.10
CA PHE A 24 -7.89 -16.29 -3.56
C PHE A 24 -7.04 -17.56 -3.41
N LYS A 25 -5.86 -17.44 -2.85
CA LYS A 25 -4.88 -18.51 -2.64
C LYS A 25 -4.23 -18.42 -1.26
N PRO A 26 -4.98 -18.66 -0.17
CA PRO A 26 -4.48 -18.49 1.21
C PRO A 26 -3.23 -19.30 1.51
N HIS A 27 -3.00 -20.43 0.80
CA HIS A 27 -1.80 -21.25 0.96
C HIS A 27 -0.50 -20.53 0.52
N LEU A 28 -0.62 -19.38 -0.15
CA LEU A 28 0.50 -18.52 -0.53
C LEU A 28 0.75 -17.38 0.46
N ASP A 29 -0.01 -17.29 1.54
CA ASP A 29 0.29 -16.38 2.62
C ASP A 29 1.69 -16.69 3.15
N ASP A 30 2.50 -15.65 3.36
CA ASP A 30 3.90 -15.74 3.77
C ASP A 30 4.84 -16.52 2.81
N LYS A 31 4.38 -16.79 1.59
CA LYS A 31 5.22 -17.37 0.53
C LYS A 31 5.66 -16.31 -0.47
N PRO A 32 6.84 -16.49 -1.11
CA PRO A 32 7.27 -15.55 -2.14
C PRO A 32 6.38 -15.64 -3.37
N VAL A 33 5.91 -14.47 -3.82
CA VAL A 33 5.02 -14.31 -4.98
C VAL A 33 5.52 -13.17 -5.86
N VAL A 34 5.44 -13.35 -7.16
CA VAL A 34 5.65 -12.30 -8.16
C VAL A 34 4.51 -12.29 -9.16
N VAL A 35 4.22 -11.12 -9.70
CA VAL A 35 3.28 -10.92 -10.81
C VAL A 35 4.02 -10.29 -11.97
N LEU A 36 3.80 -10.83 -13.16
CA LEU A 36 4.44 -10.41 -14.40
C LEU A 36 3.59 -9.37 -15.12
N SER A 37 4.25 -8.58 -15.98
CA SER A 37 3.59 -7.67 -16.90
C SER A 37 2.65 -8.39 -17.87
N ASN A 38 1.82 -7.63 -18.59
CA ASN A 38 0.81 -8.19 -19.51
C ASN A 38 1.39 -9.14 -20.58
N ASN A 39 2.65 -8.95 -20.97
CA ASN A 39 3.37 -9.81 -21.93
C ASN A 39 4.28 -10.84 -21.27
N ASP A 40 4.17 -11.03 -19.95
CA ASP A 40 5.02 -11.88 -19.13
C ASP A 40 6.53 -11.58 -19.22
N GLY A 41 6.88 -10.38 -19.65
CA GLY A 41 8.28 -10.00 -19.91
C GLY A 41 9.01 -9.43 -18.69
N CYS A 42 8.30 -8.79 -17.77
CA CYS A 42 8.88 -8.08 -16.62
C CYS A 42 8.12 -8.38 -15.33
N ILE A 43 8.82 -8.28 -14.20
CA ILE A 43 8.20 -8.37 -12.87
C ILE A 43 7.66 -7.00 -12.49
N ILE A 44 6.35 -6.88 -12.31
CA ILE A 44 5.65 -5.64 -11.97
C ILE A 44 5.16 -5.59 -10.52
N SER A 45 5.14 -6.72 -9.83
CA SER A 45 4.84 -6.80 -8.40
C SER A 45 5.59 -7.97 -7.79
N ARG A 46 6.12 -7.75 -6.58
CA ARG A 46 6.79 -8.78 -5.78
C ARG A 46 6.34 -8.67 -4.33
N SER A 47 6.18 -9.81 -3.67
CA SER A 47 5.94 -9.84 -2.23
C SER A 47 7.20 -9.48 -1.44
N ASP A 48 7.05 -9.17 -0.15
CA ASP A 48 8.20 -8.91 0.73
C ASP A 48 9.12 -10.12 0.81
N GLU A 49 8.59 -11.33 0.82
CA GLU A 49 9.34 -12.58 0.81
C GLU A 49 10.17 -12.74 -0.47
N ALA A 50 9.60 -12.40 -1.63
CA ALA A 50 10.33 -12.39 -2.90
C ALA A 50 11.44 -11.33 -2.92
N LYS A 51 11.19 -10.16 -2.32
CA LYS A 51 12.19 -9.10 -2.15
C LYS A 51 13.39 -9.57 -1.32
N ILE A 52 13.13 -10.26 -0.21
CA ILE A 52 14.18 -10.82 0.68
C ILE A 52 15.06 -11.83 -0.08
N LEU A 53 14.47 -12.60 -1.00
CA LEU A 53 15.20 -13.54 -1.85
C LEU A 53 16.05 -12.86 -2.94
N GLY A 54 15.94 -11.54 -3.11
CA GLY A 54 16.71 -10.79 -4.10
C GLY A 54 16.03 -10.63 -5.47
N VAL A 55 14.73 -10.92 -5.58
CA VAL A 55 13.99 -10.66 -6.82
C VAL A 55 13.88 -9.15 -7.05
N GLU A 56 14.34 -8.67 -8.20
CA GLU A 56 14.32 -7.26 -8.56
C GLU A 56 12.98 -6.82 -9.16
N MET A 57 12.55 -5.59 -8.83
CA MET A 57 11.40 -4.94 -9.45
C MET A 57 11.75 -4.41 -10.84
N ALA A 58 10.75 -4.46 -11.74
CA ALA A 58 10.87 -3.99 -13.12
C ALA A 58 11.98 -4.71 -13.94
N GLY A 59 12.58 -5.74 -13.38
CA GLY A 59 13.58 -6.55 -14.06
C GLY A 59 12.96 -7.52 -15.07
N PRO A 60 13.71 -7.89 -16.12
CA PRO A 60 13.26 -8.90 -17.07
C PRO A 60 13.03 -10.25 -16.38
N TYR A 61 11.88 -10.87 -16.64
CA TYR A 61 11.52 -12.15 -16.02
C TYR A 61 12.55 -13.23 -16.29
N PHE A 62 13.08 -13.32 -17.53
CA PHE A 62 14.06 -14.35 -17.88
C PHE A 62 15.34 -14.31 -17.04
N LYS A 63 15.73 -13.12 -16.54
CA LYS A 63 16.89 -12.96 -15.64
C LYS A 63 16.58 -13.44 -14.22
N ALA A 64 15.35 -13.23 -13.77
CA ALA A 64 14.92 -13.65 -12.44
C ALA A 64 14.51 -15.13 -12.38
N LYS A 65 14.22 -15.76 -13.52
CA LYS A 65 13.69 -17.12 -13.61
C LYS A 65 14.53 -18.17 -12.87
N PRO A 66 15.87 -18.19 -12.96
CA PRO A 66 16.68 -19.16 -12.20
C PRO A 66 16.50 -19.04 -10.67
N LEU A 67 16.38 -17.79 -10.17
CA LEU A 67 16.15 -17.53 -8.76
C LEU A 67 14.74 -17.96 -8.34
N ILE A 68 13.75 -17.66 -9.17
CA ILE A 68 12.34 -18.01 -8.97
C ILE A 68 12.17 -19.54 -8.89
N GLU A 69 12.78 -20.27 -9.82
CA GLU A 69 12.74 -21.74 -9.83
C GLU A 69 13.46 -22.36 -8.63
N LYS A 70 14.62 -21.81 -8.27
CA LYS A 70 15.42 -22.30 -7.13
C LYS A 70 14.66 -22.23 -5.82
N TYR A 71 13.90 -21.17 -5.59
CA TYR A 71 13.19 -20.94 -4.31
C TYR A 71 11.68 -21.20 -4.38
N GLY A 72 11.18 -21.71 -5.49
CA GLY A 72 9.75 -22.00 -5.63
C GLY A 72 8.85 -20.78 -5.52
N VAL A 73 9.27 -19.63 -6.08
CA VAL A 73 8.49 -18.40 -6.07
C VAL A 73 7.24 -18.58 -6.93
N ALA A 74 6.06 -18.38 -6.36
CA ALA A 74 4.81 -18.42 -7.10
C ALA A 74 4.74 -17.26 -8.11
N THR A 75 4.47 -17.59 -9.37
CA THR A 75 4.50 -16.63 -10.47
C THR A 75 3.14 -16.57 -11.15
N PHE A 76 2.63 -15.36 -11.33
CA PHE A 76 1.34 -15.08 -11.96
C PHE A 76 1.50 -14.13 -13.14
N SER A 77 0.77 -14.40 -14.22
CA SER A 77 0.50 -13.39 -15.25
C SER A 77 -0.45 -12.33 -14.70
N SER A 78 -0.44 -11.14 -15.28
CA SER A 78 -1.33 -10.06 -14.87
C SER A 78 -2.81 -10.40 -15.08
N ASN A 79 -3.63 -10.11 -14.07
CA ASN A 79 -5.09 -10.16 -14.15
C ASN A 79 -5.65 -8.76 -13.83
N TYR A 80 -5.60 -7.84 -14.80
CA TYR A 80 -6.00 -6.46 -14.59
C TYR A 80 -7.48 -6.28 -14.24
N ASN A 81 -8.36 -7.20 -14.66
CA ASN A 81 -9.76 -7.18 -14.26
C ASN A 81 -9.90 -7.42 -12.76
N LEU A 82 -9.19 -8.39 -12.22
CA LEU A 82 -9.15 -8.66 -10.77
C LEU A 82 -8.57 -7.47 -10.00
N TYR A 83 -7.44 -6.93 -10.47
CA TYR A 83 -6.76 -5.81 -9.78
C TYR A 83 -7.61 -4.54 -9.81
N GLY A 84 -8.28 -4.28 -10.94
CA GLY A 84 -9.22 -3.16 -11.07
C GLY A 84 -10.42 -3.27 -10.13
N ASP A 85 -11.00 -4.45 -9.98
CA ASP A 85 -12.12 -4.70 -9.08
C ASP A 85 -11.71 -4.50 -7.61
N LEU A 86 -10.59 -5.07 -7.19
CA LEU A 86 -10.09 -4.90 -5.82
C LEU A 86 -9.63 -3.46 -5.52
N SER A 87 -9.03 -2.79 -6.48
CA SER A 87 -8.74 -1.35 -6.40
C SER A 87 -10.01 -0.55 -6.13
N TRP A 88 -11.05 -0.78 -6.91
CA TRP A 88 -12.35 -0.10 -6.72
C TRP A 88 -12.91 -0.35 -5.31
N ARG A 89 -12.85 -1.57 -4.79
CA ARG A 89 -13.32 -1.90 -3.44
C ARG A 89 -12.52 -1.19 -2.35
N VAL A 90 -11.19 -1.10 -2.50
CA VAL A 90 -10.34 -0.33 -1.60
C VAL A 90 -10.74 1.15 -1.62
N MET A 91 -10.87 1.74 -2.80
CA MET A 91 -11.22 3.17 -2.95
C MET A 91 -12.61 3.48 -2.40
N GLU A 92 -13.60 2.62 -2.63
CA GLU A 92 -14.94 2.78 -2.03
C GLU A 92 -14.91 2.68 -0.51
N THR A 93 -14.11 1.77 0.06
CA THR A 93 -13.91 1.68 1.51
C THR A 93 -13.35 3.00 2.07
N LEU A 94 -12.35 3.59 1.42
CA LEU A 94 -11.78 4.88 1.82
C LEU A 94 -12.83 6.00 1.74
N ARG A 95 -13.67 6.01 0.71
CA ARG A 95 -14.75 6.99 0.55
C ARG A 95 -15.80 6.89 1.65
N VAL A 96 -16.10 5.69 2.11
CA VAL A 96 -16.99 5.48 3.27
C VAL A 96 -16.36 6.01 4.55
N LEU A 97 -15.04 5.83 4.74
CA LEU A 97 -14.34 6.21 5.96
C LEU A 97 -14.14 7.71 6.13
N VAL A 98 -13.84 8.42 5.05
CA VAL A 98 -13.43 9.85 5.13
C VAL A 98 -14.30 10.80 4.32
N GLY A 99 -15.28 10.30 3.59
CA GLY A 99 -16.08 11.09 2.64
C GLY A 99 -15.53 11.03 1.22
N ARG A 100 -16.43 10.94 0.26
CA ARG A 100 -16.10 10.78 -1.17
C ARG A 100 -15.28 11.96 -1.71
N GLU A 101 -15.57 13.15 -1.27
CA GLU A 101 -14.90 14.40 -1.63
C GLU A 101 -13.46 14.49 -1.08
N ASN A 102 -13.15 13.70 -0.08
CA ASN A 102 -11.85 13.68 0.59
C ASN A 102 -10.89 12.61 0.05
N VAL A 103 -11.30 11.85 -0.96
CA VAL A 103 -10.49 10.79 -1.58
C VAL A 103 -10.11 11.18 -3.00
N GLU A 104 -8.80 11.30 -3.25
CA GLU A 104 -8.21 11.49 -4.57
C GLU A 104 -7.49 10.20 -4.97
N VAL A 105 -8.04 9.47 -5.93
CA VAL A 105 -7.38 8.28 -6.48
C VAL A 105 -6.16 8.72 -7.28
N TYR A 106 -4.97 8.28 -6.87
CA TYR A 106 -3.72 8.64 -7.50
C TYR A 106 -3.24 7.57 -8.50
N SER A 107 -3.40 6.31 -8.14
CA SER A 107 -3.11 5.15 -9.00
C SER A 107 -4.04 3.98 -8.64
N VAL A 108 -3.83 2.83 -9.26
CA VAL A 108 -4.61 1.60 -8.98
C VAL A 108 -4.47 1.14 -7.53
N ASP A 109 -3.36 1.47 -6.88
CA ASP A 109 -3.00 1.02 -5.54
C ASP A 109 -2.71 2.15 -4.53
N GLU A 110 -2.86 3.40 -4.95
CA GLU A 110 -2.61 4.58 -4.11
C GLU A 110 -3.74 5.59 -4.15
N ALA A 111 -4.08 6.16 -3.01
CA ALA A 111 -4.98 7.30 -2.89
C ALA A 111 -4.47 8.32 -1.89
N PHE A 112 -4.70 9.60 -2.18
CA PHE A 112 -4.53 10.66 -1.20
C PHE A 112 -5.86 10.93 -0.50
N LEU A 113 -5.78 11.18 0.81
CA LEU A 113 -6.91 11.56 1.63
C LEU A 113 -6.73 12.98 2.15
N ASN A 114 -7.82 13.75 2.15
CA ASN A 114 -7.89 14.98 2.91
C ASN A 114 -8.40 14.67 4.32
N LEU A 115 -7.54 14.87 5.32
CA LEU A 115 -7.85 14.64 6.73
C LEU A 115 -7.98 15.95 7.53
N ASP A 116 -8.27 17.07 6.89
CA ASP A 116 -8.36 18.37 7.55
C ASP A 116 -9.42 18.38 8.66
N GLU A 117 -10.51 17.63 8.51
CA GLU A 117 -11.55 17.47 9.53
C GLU A 117 -11.11 16.61 10.73
N PHE A 118 -10.09 15.76 10.53
CA PHE A 118 -9.51 14.91 11.56
C PHE A 118 -8.24 15.48 12.18
N ALA A 119 -7.80 16.67 11.76
CA ALA A 119 -6.49 17.24 12.11
C ALA A 119 -6.29 17.46 13.61
N GLU A 120 -7.36 17.66 14.35
CA GLU A 120 -7.36 17.85 15.82
C GLU A 120 -7.64 16.54 16.60
N THR A 121 -7.78 15.41 15.89
CA THR A 121 -7.98 14.08 16.49
C THR A 121 -6.66 13.33 16.63
N ASP A 122 -6.71 12.15 17.22
CA ASP A 122 -5.57 11.22 17.23
C ASP A 122 -5.38 10.61 15.83
N LEU A 123 -4.48 11.22 15.05
CA LEU A 123 -4.20 10.83 13.67
C LEU A 123 -3.56 9.43 13.56
N GLN A 124 -2.80 9.00 14.56
CA GLN A 124 -2.26 7.63 14.60
C GLN A 124 -3.39 6.62 14.71
N LYS A 125 -4.34 6.86 15.60
CA LYS A 125 -5.53 6.02 15.77
C LYS A 125 -6.41 6.03 14.52
N ALA A 126 -6.59 7.19 13.89
CA ALA A 126 -7.33 7.31 12.62
C ALA A 126 -6.66 6.50 11.51
N GLY A 127 -5.34 6.58 11.36
CA GLY A 127 -4.58 5.79 10.39
C GLY A 127 -4.68 4.29 10.63
N LEU A 128 -4.59 3.85 11.88
CA LEU A 128 -4.76 2.44 12.26
C LEU A 128 -6.17 1.93 11.94
N LYS A 129 -7.20 2.76 12.18
CA LYS A 129 -8.59 2.43 11.83
C LYS A 129 -8.77 2.30 10.33
N ILE A 130 -8.22 3.20 9.54
CA ILE A 130 -8.26 3.13 8.07
C ILE A 130 -7.62 1.81 7.61
N ARG A 131 -6.41 1.52 8.07
CA ARG A 131 -5.70 0.28 7.74
C ARG A 131 -6.53 -0.96 8.09
N ALA A 132 -7.03 -1.04 9.32
CA ALA A 132 -7.79 -2.19 9.80
C ALA A 132 -9.09 -2.39 9.02
N THR A 133 -9.83 -1.31 8.73
CA THR A 133 -11.11 -1.40 8.01
C THR A 133 -10.90 -1.80 6.55
N VAL A 134 -9.88 -1.26 5.87
CA VAL A 134 -9.57 -1.65 4.49
C VAL A 134 -9.21 -3.14 4.44
N GLU A 135 -8.36 -3.62 5.34
CA GLU A 135 -8.00 -5.04 5.40
C GLU A 135 -9.21 -5.94 5.72
N GLU A 136 -10.05 -5.56 6.67
CA GLU A 136 -11.24 -6.31 7.05
C GLU A 136 -12.25 -6.42 5.89
N TRP A 137 -12.51 -5.32 5.18
CA TRP A 137 -13.55 -5.26 4.14
C TRP A 137 -13.10 -5.77 2.77
N THR A 138 -11.80 -5.69 2.49
CA THR A 138 -11.26 -6.04 1.15
C THR A 138 -10.27 -7.19 1.16
N GLY A 139 -9.70 -7.54 2.30
CA GLY A 139 -8.58 -8.47 2.41
C GLY A 139 -7.23 -7.91 1.98
N ILE A 140 -7.18 -6.64 1.55
CA ILE A 140 -5.95 -5.98 1.07
C ILE A 140 -5.29 -5.21 2.21
N LYS A 141 -4.04 -5.52 2.49
CA LYS A 141 -3.21 -4.81 3.47
C LYS A 141 -2.68 -3.52 2.88
N VAL A 142 -2.82 -2.43 3.63
CA VAL A 142 -2.36 -1.11 3.22
C VAL A 142 -1.39 -0.51 4.23
N SER A 143 -0.59 0.45 3.76
CA SER A 143 0.20 1.34 4.59
C SER A 143 -0.36 2.75 4.51
N VAL A 144 -0.26 3.50 5.60
CA VAL A 144 -0.81 4.86 5.71
C VAL A 144 0.28 5.81 6.18
N GLY A 145 0.51 6.86 5.42
CA GLY A 145 1.39 7.96 5.78
C GLY A 145 0.58 9.24 5.96
N VAL A 146 0.67 9.89 7.10
CA VAL A 146 -0.05 11.13 7.42
C VAL A 146 0.93 12.28 7.65
N ALA A 147 0.70 13.42 7.01
CA ALA A 147 1.55 14.60 7.14
C ALA A 147 0.80 15.86 6.66
N PRO A 148 1.33 17.06 6.92
CA PRO A 148 0.68 18.32 6.49
C PRO A 148 0.57 18.49 4.97
N THR A 149 1.40 17.81 4.18
CA THR A 149 1.41 17.92 2.71
C THR A 149 1.40 16.54 2.05
N LYS A 150 1.01 16.48 0.78
CA LYS A 150 1.07 15.24 -0.01
C LYS A 150 2.49 14.68 -0.11
N VAL A 151 3.49 15.53 -0.33
CA VAL A 151 4.90 15.10 -0.42
C VAL A 151 5.36 14.48 0.89
N LEU A 152 5.14 15.14 2.01
CA LEU A 152 5.49 14.61 3.34
C LEU A 152 4.69 13.35 3.69
N SER A 153 3.45 13.22 3.23
CA SER A 153 2.68 12.00 3.44
C SER A 153 3.31 10.80 2.71
N LYS A 154 3.88 11.01 1.54
CA LYS A 154 4.66 9.96 0.84
C LYS A 154 5.92 9.57 1.61
N VAL A 155 6.65 10.54 2.16
CA VAL A 155 7.80 10.26 3.05
C VAL A 155 7.35 9.45 4.26
N SER A 156 6.28 9.88 4.91
CA SER A 156 5.67 9.20 6.06
C SER A 156 5.30 7.75 5.73
N ASN A 157 4.69 7.51 4.57
CA ASN A 157 4.34 6.18 4.11
C ASN A 157 5.58 5.31 3.82
N HIS A 158 6.63 5.90 3.26
CA HIS A 158 7.90 5.19 3.07
C HIS A 158 8.46 4.70 4.41
N LEU A 159 8.45 5.55 5.43
CA LEU A 159 8.86 5.18 6.80
C LEU A 159 7.97 4.07 7.38
N ALA A 160 6.66 4.12 7.14
CA ALA A 160 5.72 3.09 7.57
C ALA A 160 6.06 1.71 6.97
N LYS A 161 6.43 1.69 5.69
CA LYS A 161 6.80 0.45 4.98
C LYS A 161 8.18 -0.08 5.35
N LYS A 162 9.12 0.80 5.73
CA LYS A 162 10.50 0.42 6.07
C LYS A 162 10.57 -0.50 7.29
N ASN A 163 9.67 -0.31 8.25
CA ASN A 163 9.55 -1.19 9.43
C ASN A 163 8.08 -1.43 9.78
N LYS A 164 7.44 -2.30 9.03
CA LYS A 164 6.01 -2.60 9.14
C LYS A 164 5.59 -3.11 10.52
N LEU A 165 6.44 -3.88 11.18
CA LEU A 165 6.15 -4.39 12.53
C LEU A 165 6.14 -3.28 13.58
N ALA A 166 7.17 -2.44 13.61
CA ALA A 166 7.29 -1.36 14.59
C ALA A 166 6.27 -0.24 14.36
N THR A 167 5.98 0.11 13.10
CA THR A 167 5.06 1.19 12.74
C THR A 167 3.60 0.74 12.63
N GLN A 168 3.34 -0.56 12.59
CA GLN A 168 2.03 -1.13 12.25
C GLN A 168 1.52 -0.61 10.89
N CYS A 169 2.43 -0.34 9.95
CA CYS A 169 2.17 0.26 8.64
C CYS A 169 1.51 1.66 8.68
N VAL A 170 1.63 2.39 9.78
CA VAL A 170 1.07 3.75 9.94
C VAL A 170 2.12 4.66 10.56
N VAL A 171 2.45 5.77 9.90
CA VAL A 171 3.33 6.80 10.43
C VAL A 171 2.67 8.17 10.25
N VAL A 172 2.71 8.98 11.31
CA VAL A 172 2.19 10.36 11.34
C VAL A 172 3.33 11.33 11.57
N LEU A 173 3.54 12.25 10.65
CA LEU A 173 4.49 13.37 10.73
C LEU A 173 3.72 14.69 10.89
N ASP A 174 3.20 14.96 12.08
CA ASP A 174 2.32 16.10 12.36
C ASP A 174 2.97 17.25 13.14
N THR A 175 4.20 17.08 13.58
CA THR A 175 4.98 18.10 14.27
C THR A 175 6.32 18.36 13.57
N LYS A 176 6.91 19.54 13.82
CA LYS A 176 8.23 19.91 13.26
C LYS A 176 9.32 18.94 13.69
N GLU A 177 9.28 18.48 14.95
CA GLU A 177 10.25 17.53 15.49
C GLU A 177 10.17 16.20 14.75
N LYS A 178 8.97 15.67 14.50
CA LYS A 178 8.77 14.42 13.74
C LYS A 178 9.16 14.54 12.28
N ILE A 179 9.05 15.73 11.69
CA ILE A 179 9.43 15.97 10.29
C ILE A 179 10.95 16.10 10.14
N ALA A 180 11.64 16.60 11.16
CA ALA A 180 13.07 16.85 11.15
C ALA A 180 13.93 15.58 11.45
N THR A 181 13.31 14.50 11.92
CA THR A 181 13.97 13.22 12.23
C THR A 181 14.01 12.31 11.03
#